data_5ab26086ed4410a9438a6c69996fb2bf
#
_entry.id   5ab26086ed4410a9438a6c69996fb2bf
#
_cell.length_a   1.000
_cell.length_b   1.000
_cell.length_c   1.000
_cell.angle_alpha   90.00
_cell.angle_beta   90.00
_cell.angle_gamma   90.00
#
_symmetry.space_group_name_H-M   'P 1'
#
loop_
_entity.id
_entity.type
_entity.pdbx_description
1 polymer ?
#
loop_
_entity_poly.entity_id
_entity_poly.type
_entity_poly.pdbx_seq_one_letter_code
_entity_poly.pdbx_strand_id
1 'polypeptide(L)'
;MKQLGLLIRLIIGIIAGILIGMCGQWFGIADTAFFVTIIRLLATFTSLFSTFLSFMIPLIILSFITVGMAELGKKANRLFGLTLLLAYGTTVISGLLTFFIGKAVLPGLIQPITGDVLESNAFEPLFTITVDPIFGVMTALVFAFVLGIGMANLKGDSLLNVFRDLQKIVTGVLSRIIIPLIPIHIAGLFANIAAEGRLAATVKMFASLYAIIIVLQLLYILSQFGLASIVCRKNHFKSMKNAAPAYFTALGTQSSASTIPIALNCAYNNNINSDVADFVVPLCATINLNGDTICLVLGSMGIMLASGMNPTFAMFTPFVFMLGVTMVAAPGVPGGGVMSALGLITSMLGFTDPMQQLIIALHFSQDSFGTATNVTGDQAIALIVDKVDRSASEK
;
A
#
# COMPACT_ATOMS: atom_id res chain seq x y z
N MET A 1 13.48 25.48 6.10
CA MET A 1 12.26 25.32 5.26
C MET A 1 11.54 24.07 5.70
N LYS A 2 10.28 24.17 6.15
CA LYS A 2 9.45 22.98 6.42
C LYS A 2 9.39 22.17 5.13
N GLN A 3 9.87 20.93 5.15
CA GLN A 3 9.75 20.06 3.98
C GLN A 3 8.25 19.86 3.70
N LEU A 4 7.83 20.15 2.48
CA LEU A 4 6.48 19.86 1.99
C LEU A 4 6.20 18.35 2.20
N GLY A 5 5.03 18.02 2.76
CA GLY A 5 4.62 16.63 2.93
C GLY A 5 4.66 15.87 1.61
N LEU A 6 4.83 14.55 1.66
CA LEU A 6 4.94 13.71 0.46
C LEU A 6 3.72 13.89 -0.46
N LEU A 7 2.50 13.92 0.10
CA LEU A 7 1.26 14.11 -0.66
C LEU A 7 1.30 15.39 -1.53
N ILE A 8 1.75 16.51 -0.96
CA ILE A 8 1.84 17.79 -1.70
C ILE A 8 2.86 17.66 -2.84
N ARG A 9 4.02 17.03 -2.60
CA ARG A 9 5.03 16.79 -3.63
C ARG A 9 4.52 15.92 -4.76
N LEU A 10 3.69 14.91 -4.45
CA LEU A 10 3.05 14.03 -5.43
C LEU A 10 2.04 14.81 -6.29
N ILE A 11 1.18 15.63 -5.67
CA ILE A 11 0.22 16.48 -6.38
C ILE A 11 0.97 17.45 -7.32
N ILE A 12 2.03 18.08 -6.83
CA ILE A 12 2.88 18.95 -7.66
C ILE A 12 3.48 18.15 -8.83
N GLY A 13 3.97 16.93 -8.59
CA GLY A 13 4.49 16.05 -9.63
C GLY A 13 3.44 15.73 -10.71
N ILE A 14 2.23 15.34 -10.30
CA ILE A 14 1.12 15.07 -11.22
C ILE A 14 0.80 16.32 -12.06
N ILE A 15 0.59 17.48 -11.42
CA ILE A 15 0.25 18.71 -12.11
C ILE A 15 1.38 19.13 -13.07
N ALA A 16 2.63 19.07 -12.62
CA ALA A 16 3.78 19.41 -13.46
C ALA A 16 3.88 18.48 -14.68
N GLY A 17 3.70 17.16 -14.48
CA GLY A 17 3.68 16.19 -15.57
C GLY A 17 2.58 16.49 -16.58
N ILE A 18 1.35 16.71 -16.11
CA ILE A 18 0.22 17.08 -16.97
C ILE A 18 0.53 18.35 -17.79
N LEU A 19 0.99 19.41 -17.14
CA LEU A 19 1.33 20.67 -17.81
C LEU A 19 2.40 20.46 -18.88
N ILE A 20 3.49 19.75 -18.56
CA ILE A 20 4.56 19.46 -19.53
C ILE A 20 4.00 18.67 -20.72
N GLY A 21 3.23 17.61 -20.49
CA GLY A 21 2.68 16.80 -21.58
C GLY A 21 1.69 17.56 -22.46
N MET A 22 0.85 18.42 -21.85
CA MET A 22 -0.13 19.22 -22.60
C MET A 22 0.48 20.41 -23.36
N CYS A 23 1.66 20.89 -22.96
CA CYS A 23 2.33 22.00 -23.66
C CYS A 23 2.50 21.72 -25.16
N GLY A 24 2.79 20.48 -25.54
CA GLY A 24 2.90 20.08 -26.95
C GLY A 24 1.67 20.41 -27.77
N GLN A 25 0.50 20.08 -27.24
CA GLN A 25 -0.78 20.32 -27.89
C GLN A 25 -1.19 21.80 -27.84
N TRP A 26 -1.02 22.48 -26.70
CA TRP A 26 -1.43 23.87 -26.52
C TRP A 26 -0.64 24.87 -27.39
N PHE A 27 0.65 24.62 -27.56
CA PHE A 27 1.52 25.50 -28.36
C PHE A 27 1.75 25.00 -29.80
N GLY A 28 1.14 23.86 -30.19
CA GLY A 28 1.35 23.28 -31.51
C GLY A 28 2.77 22.80 -31.77
N ILE A 29 3.50 22.44 -30.70
CA ILE A 29 4.90 22.00 -30.76
C ILE A 29 5.06 20.48 -30.54
N ALA A 30 3.97 19.72 -30.52
CA ALA A 30 3.97 18.28 -30.21
C ALA A 30 4.97 17.48 -31.07
N ASP A 31 5.11 17.85 -32.36
CA ASP A 31 5.98 17.16 -33.33
C ASP A 31 7.37 17.77 -33.41
N THR A 32 7.69 18.79 -32.59
CA THR A 32 9.04 19.39 -32.60
C THR A 32 10.04 18.47 -31.92
N ALA A 33 11.24 18.37 -32.50
CA ALA A 33 12.32 17.56 -31.92
C ALA A 33 12.63 17.95 -30.47
N PHE A 34 12.49 19.22 -30.11
CA PHE A 34 12.68 19.71 -28.75
C PHE A 34 11.68 19.14 -27.77
N PHE A 35 10.37 19.22 -28.09
CA PHE A 35 9.31 18.67 -27.22
C PHE A 35 9.42 17.15 -27.07
N VAL A 36 9.55 16.44 -28.22
CA VAL A 36 9.75 14.98 -28.22
C VAL A 36 10.95 14.57 -27.37
N THR A 37 12.06 15.29 -27.44
CA THR A 37 13.26 14.99 -26.62
C THR A 37 12.98 15.17 -25.13
N ILE A 38 12.24 16.21 -24.72
CA ILE A 38 11.87 16.39 -23.31
C ILE A 38 11.02 15.23 -22.80
N ILE A 39 9.98 14.85 -23.54
CA ILE A 39 9.11 13.72 -23.13
C ILE A 39 9.91 12.42 -23.08
N ARG A 40 10.78 12.16 -24.05
CA ARG A 40 11.67 10.98 -24.06
C ARG A 40 12.67 10.97 -22.91
N LEU A 41 13.19 12.13 -22.47
CA LEU A 41 14.04 12.23 -21.27
C LEU A 41 13.26 11.85 -20.01
N LEU A 42 12.03 12.34 -19.87
CA LEU A 42 11.16 11.96 -18.76
C LEU A 42 10.80 10.46 -18.81
N ALA A 43 10.48 9.93 -19.98
CA ALA A 43 10.24 8.50 -20.19
C ALA A 43 11.48 7.66 -19.83
N THR A 44 12.67 8.14 -20.18
CA THR A 44 13.94 7.48 -19.81
C THR A 44 14.13 7.43 -18.30
N PHE A 45 13.92 8.57 -17.61
CA PHE A 45 13.97 8.57 -16.14
C PHE A 45 12.96 7.61 -15.53
N THR A 46 11.71 7.63 -16.02
CA THR A 46 10.64 6.74 -15.55
C THR A 46 10.99 5.27 -15.75
N SER A 47 11.54 4.91 -16.90
CA SER A 47 12.00 3.55 -17.21
C SER A 47 13.15 3.10 -16.30
N LEU A 48 14.17 3.92 -16.12
CA LEU A 48 15.30 3.62 -15.23
C LEU A 48 14.85 3.46 -13.78
N PHE A 49 13.94 4.32 -13.33
CA PHE A 49 13.39 4.25 -11.98
C PHE A 49 12.55 2.98 -11.78
N SER A 50 11.73 2.59 -12.77
CA SER A 50 10.96 1.33 -12.75
C SER A 50 11.88 0.10 -12.70
N THR A 51 12.95 0.09 -13.48
CA THR A 51 13.96 -0.98 -13.44
C THR A 51 14.60 -1.08 -12.04
N PHE A 52 14.97 0.08 -11.45
CA PHE A 52 15.50 0.12 -10.10
C PHE A 52 14.49 -0.37 -9.05
N LEU A 53 13.21 0.01 -9.18
CA LEU A 53 12.15 -0.51 -8.30
C LEU A 53 12.02 -2.02 -8.44
N SER A 54 11.96 -2.56 -9.65
CA SER A 54 11.85 -4.01 -9.91
C SER A 54 13.01 -4.79 -9.31
N PHE A 55 14.24 -4.24 -9.36
CA PHE A 55 15.40 -4.81 -8.68
C PHE A 55 15.23 -4.81 -7.14
N MET A 56 14.65 -3.76 -6.58
CA MET A 56 14.49 -3.60 -5.13
C MET A 56 13.37 -4.48 -4.54
N ILE A 57 12.34 -4.85 -5.32
CA ILE A 57 11.18 -5.61 -4.83
C ILE A 57 11.56 -6.89 -4.08
N PRO A 58 12.38 -7.82 -4.64
CA PRO A 58 12.74 -9.04 -3.92
C PRO A 58 13.56 -8.77 -2.65
N LEU A 59 14.37 -7.72 -2.64
CA LEU A 59 15.14 -7.32 -1.46
C LEU A 59 14.23 -6.78 -0.35
N ILE A 60 13.21 -6.01 -0.71
CA ILE A 60 12.18 -5.54 0.21
C ILE A 60 11.45 -6.75 0.80
N ILE A 61 10.95 -7.65 -0.03
CA ILE A 61 10.24 -8.87 0.40
C ILE A 61 11.12 -9.66 1.37
N LEU A 62 12.35 -9.97 0.96
CA LEU A 62 13.26 -10.79 1.74
C LEU A 62 13.59 -10.15 3.08
N SER A 63 13.92 -8.86 3.11
CA SER A 63 14.33 -8.19 4.35
C SER A 63 13.16 -7.98 5.33
N PHE A 64 12.00 -7.54 4.86
CA PHE A 64 10.87 -7.23 5.74
C PHE A 64 10.10 -8.48 6.17
N ILE A 65 9.76 -9.36 5.23
CA ILE A 65 8.96 -10.56 5.56
C ILE A 65 9.78 -11.53 6.43
N THR A 66 11.08 -11.70 6.15
CA THR A 66 11.92 -12.58 6.96
C THR A 66 12.00 -12.11 8.41
N VAL A 67 12.31 -10.83 8.63
CA VAL A 67 12.39 -10.24 9.99
C VAL A 67 11.03 -10.28 10.66
N GLY A 68 9.96 -9.86 9.95
CA GLY A 68 8.60 -9.89 10.47
C GLY A 68 8.20 -11.28 10.96
N MET A 69 8.38 -12.31 10.12
CA MET A 69 8.04 -13.69 10.47
C MET A 69 8.88 -14.24 11.63
N ALA A 70 10.18 -13.91 11.68
CA ALA A 70 11.05 -14.34 12.78
C ALA A 70 10.66 -13.69 14.12
N GLU A 71 10.36 -12.40 14.12
CA GLU A 71 9.94 -11.68 15.33
C GLU A 71 8.55 -12.11 15.81
N LEU A 72 7.62 -12.34 14.88
CA LEU A 72 6.30 -12.86 15.17
C LEU A 72 6.38 -14.24 15.84
N GLY A 73 7.19 -15.14 15.30
CA GLY A 73 7.34 -16.49 15.85
C GLY A 73 7.94 -16.52 17.27
N LYS A 74 8.79 -15.54 17.64
CA LYS A 74 9.38 -15.43 18.98
C LYS A 74 8.44 -14.85 20.05
N LYS A 75 7.41 -14.11 19.65
CA LYS A 75 6.46 -13.44 20.56
C LYS A 75 5.17 -14.26 20.81
N ALA A 76 5.18 -15.55 20.49
CA ALA A 76 4.00 -16.39 20.55
C ALA A 76 3.41 -16.53 21.98
N ASN A 77 2.55 -15.58 22.35
CA ASN A 77 1.65 -15.68 23.49
C ASN A 77 0.17 -15.59 22.99
N ARG A 78 -0.78 -15.85 23.89
CA ARG A 78 -2.21 -15.84 23.55
C ARG A 78 -2.68 -14.49 22.99
N LEU A 79 -2.22 -13.39 23.59
CA LEU A 79 -2.56 -12.02 23.20
C LEU A 79 -2.05 -11.73 21.78
N PHE A 80 -0.82 -12.14 21.49
CA PHE A 80 -0.21 -12.05 20.17
C PHE A 80 -0.99 -12.85 19.12
N GLY A 81 -1.28 -14.12 19.40
CA GLY A 81 -2.02 -14.99 18.47
C GLY A 81 -3.40 -14.43 18.12
N LEU A 82 -4.14 -13.92 19.12
CA LEU A 82 -5.44 -13.28 18.90
C LEU A 82 -5.32 -12.00 18.07
N THR A 83 -4.36 -11.14 18.38
CA THR A 83 -4.13 -9.89 17.63
C THR A 83 -3.77 -10.17 16.18
N LEU A 84 -2.86 -11.12 15.93
CA LEU A 84 -2.46 -11.52 14.59
C LEU A 84 -3.62 -12.11 13.80
N LEU A 85 -4.42 -12.98 14.42
CA LEU A 85 -5.60 -13.57 13.78
C LEU A 85 -6.62 -12.49 13.38
N LEU A 86 -6.87 -11.52 14.24
CA LEU A 86 -7.77 -10.42 13.96
C LEU A 86 -7.20 -9.51 12.87
N ALA A 87 -5.93 -9.13 12.93
CA ALA A 87 -5.29 -8.29 11.94
C ALA A 87 -5.30 -8.95 10.55
N TYR A 88 -4.85 -10.21 10.46
CA TYR A 88 -4.89 -10.97 9.21
C TYR A 88 -6.32 -11.20 8.71
N GLY A 89 -7.22 -11.62 9.60
CA GLY A 89 -8.62 -11.90 9.25
C GLY A 89 -9.35 -10.65 8.74
N THR A 90 -9.16 -9.51 9.40
CA THR A 90 -9.75 -8.24 8.96
C THR A 90 -9.16 -7.77 7.62
N THR A 91 -7.87 -8.00 7.38
CA THR A 91 -7.21 -7.69 6.11
C THR A 91 -7.79 -8.55 4.97
N VAL A 92 -7.93 -9.85 5.16
CA VAL A 92 -8.55 -10.74 4.15
C VAL A 92 -10.01 -10.38 3.91
N ILE A 93 -10.78 -10.12 4.97
CA ILE A 93 -12.18 -9.70 4.85
C ILE A 93 -12.29 -8.39 4.07
N SER A 94 -11.45 -7.39 4.37
CA SER A 94 -11.45 -6.12 3.65
C SER A 94 -11.15 -6.30 2.17
N GLY A 95 -10.18 -7.14 1.82
CA GLY A 95 -9.83 -7.45 0.45
C GLY A 95 -10.95 -8.15 -0.32
N LEU A 96 -11.57 -9.18 0.27
CA LEU A 96 -12.68 -9.91 -0.36
C LEU A 96 -13.92 -9.02 -0.52
N LEU A 97 -14.30 -8.26 0.50
CA LEU A 97 -15.41 -7.29 0.41
C LEU A 97 -15.15 -6.27 -0.69
N THR A 98 -13.93 -5.73 -0.75
CA THR A 98 -13.52 -4.78 -1.79
C THR A 98 -13.62 -5.41 -3.18
N PHE A 99 -13.22 -6.67 -3.34
CA PHE A 99 -13.37 -7.38 -4.61
C PHE A 99 -14.84 -7.46 -5.04
N PHE A 100 -15.75 -7.89 -4.16
CA PHE A 100 -17.16 -8.01 -4.50
C PHE A 100 -17.80 -6.66 -4.83
N ILE A 101 -17.50 -5.62 -4.07
CA ILE A 101 -17.98 -4.26 -4.34
C ILE A 101 -17.37 -3.74 -5.66
N GLY A 102 -16.08 -3.93 -5.87
CA GLY A 102 -15.40 -3.57 -7.12
C GLY A 102 -16.02 -4.27 -8.33
N LYS A 103 -16.31 -5.55 -8.21
CA LYS A 103 -16.98 -6.34 -9.27
C LYS A 103 -18.37 -5.79 -9.63
N ALA A 104 -19.10 -5.28 -8.65
CA ALA A 104 -20.44 -4.71 -8.86
C ALA A 104 -20.40 -3.28 -9.42
N VAL A 105 -19.42 -2.46 -9.02
CA VAL A 105 -19.43 -1.02 -9.26
C VAL A 105 -18.51 -0.60 -10.41
N LEU A 106 -17.31 -1.17 -10.51
CA LEU A 106 -16.29 -0.72 -11.46
C LEU A 106 -16.67 -0.88 -12.95
N PRO A 107 -17.34 -1.98 -13.40
CA PRO A 107 -17.68 -2.13 -14.81
C PRO A 107 -18.62 -1.04 -15.36
N GLY A 108 -19.40 -0.40 -14.47
CA GLY A 108 -20.25 0.74 -14.84
C GLY A 108 -19.50 2.08 -14.93
N LEU A 109 -18.31 2.17 -14.38
CA LEU A 109 -17.55 3.42 -14.25
C LEU A 109 -16.27 3.43 -15.09
N ILE A 110 -15.64 2.28 -15.23
CA ILE A 110 -14.36 2.12 -15.93
C ILE A 110 -14.63 1.26 -17.17
N GLN A 111 -14.37 1.87 -18.32
CA GLN A 111 -14.39 1.17 -19.61
C GLN A 111 -12.97 0.90 -20.06
N PRO A 112 -12.73 -0.17 -20.83
CA PRO A 112 -11.43 -0.37 -21.46
C PRO A 112 -11.05 0.89 -22.24
N ILE A 113 -9.85 1.36 -22.00
CA ILE A 113 -9.30 2.49 -22.73
C ILE A 113 -8.90 1.90 -24.09
N THR A 114 -9.70 2.15 -25.15
CA THR A 114 -9.53 1.57 -26.47
C THR A 114 -8.24 2.06 -27.16
N GLY A 115 -7.50 1.10 -27.72
CA GLY A 115 -6.16 1.25 -28.30
C GLY A 115 -5.13 0.48 -27.49
N ASP A 116 -3.95 0.17 -28.01
CA ASP A 116 -2.82 -0.43 -27.29
C ASP A 116 -2.26 0.52 -26.20
N VAL A 117 -3.16 1.02 -25.38
CA VAL A 117 -3.10 2.25 -24.59
C VAL A 117 -2.22 2.08 -23.37
N LEU A 118 -2.03 0.86 -22.89
CA LEU A 118 -1.14 0.58 -21.77
C LEU A 118 0.15 -0.13 -22.23
N GLU A 119 0.26 -0.49 -23.50
CA GLU A 119 1.45 -1.14 -24.05
C GLU A 119 2.27 -0.23 -24.99
N SER A 120 1.67 0.82 -25.60
CA SER A 120 2.42 1.72 -26.46
C SER A 120 2.98 2.91 -25.68
N ASN A 121 4.28 2.93 -25.47
CA ASN A 121 4.98 4.17 -25.20
C ASN A 121 5.16 4.90 -26.55
N ALA A 122 4.27 5.84 -26.87
CA ALA A 122 4.42 6.68 -28.08
C ALA A 122 5.77 7.46 -28.04
N PHE A 123 6.27 7.69 -26.80
CA PHE A 123 7.58 8.28 -26.58
C PHE A 123 8.49 7.27 -25.89
N GLU A 124 9.16 6.44 -26.68
CA GLU A 124 10.14 5.48 -26.16
C GLU A 124 11.29 6.19 -25.44
N PRO A 125 11.81 5.58 -24.36
CA PRO A 125 13.02 6.06 -23.70
C PRO A 125 14.18 6.25 -24.70
N LEU A 126 15.07 7.19 -24.44
CA LEU A 126 16.28 7.37 -25.26
C LEU A 126 17.20 6.16 -25.17
N PHE A 127 17.26 5.53 -24.03
CA PHE A 127 17.93 4.26 -23.76
C PHE A 127 17.28 3.54 -22.59
N THR A 128 17.44 2.25 -22.51
CA THR A 128 16.99 1.42 -21.39
C THR A 128 18.18 0.68 -20.80
N ILE A 129 18.15 0.45 -19.48
CA ILE A 129 19.09 -0.39 -18.77
C ILE A 129 18.29 -1.55 -18.18
N THR A 130 18.67 -2.77 -18.47
CA THR A 130 18.07 -3.95 -17.86
C THR A 130 18.92 -4.39 -16.68
N VAL A 131 18.29 -4.52 -15.51
CA VAL A 131 18.92 -5.08 -14.31
C VAL A 131 17.98 -6.17 -13.81
N ASP A 132 18.40 -7.41 -13.93
CA ASP A 132 17.60 -8.52 -13.45
C ASP A 132 17.60 -8.55 -11.91
N PRO A 133 16.44 -8.74 -11.28
CA PRO A 133 16.38 -8.91 -9.83
C PRO A 133 17.08 -10.20 -9.41
N ILE A 134 17.71 -10.18 -8.21
CA ILE A 134 18.49 -11.32 -7.68
C ILE A 134 17.63 -12.58 -7.57
N PHE A 135 16.34 -12.42 -7.26
CA PHE A 135 15.36 -13.51 -7.16
C PHE A 135 14.08 -13.11 -7.86
N GLY A 136 13.37 -14.08 -8.43
CA GLY A 136 11.95 -13.88 -8.73
C GLY A 136 11.14 -13.60 -7.46
N VAL A 137 10.07 -12.83 -7.58
CA VAL A 137 9.25 -12.38 -6.45
C VAL A 137 8.73 -13.54 -5.61
N MET A 138 8.15 -14.57 -6.24
CA MET A 138 7.63 -15.75 -5.54
C MET A 138 8.75 -16.52 -4.83
N THR A 139 9.93 -16.61 -5.46
CA THR A 139 11.11 -17.22 -4.84
C THR A 139 11.55 -16.45 -3.60
N ALA A 140 11.63 -15.13 -3.68
CA ALA A 140 11.97 -14.28 -2.55
C ALA A 140 10.96 -14.45 -1.41
N LEU A 141 9.67 -14.55 -1.74
CA LEU A 141 8.59 -14.72 -0.75
C LEU A 141 8.71 -16.07 -0.03
N VAL A 142 8.81 -17.18 -0.78
CA VAL A 142 8.97 -18.53 -0.20
C VAL A 142 10.24 -18.59 0.64
N PHE A 143 11.34 -18.04 0.16
CA PHE A 143 12.61 -18.00 0.86
C PHE A 143 12.53 -17.17 2.16
N ALA A 144 11.82 -16.03 2.13
CA ALA A 144 11.58 -15.21 3.30
C ALA A 144 10.79 -15.96 4.39
N PHE A 145 9.77 -16.75 4.02
CA PHE A 145 9.03 -17.58 4.95
C PHE A 145 9.88 -18.69 5.56
N VAL A 146 10.62 -19.42 4.73
CA VAL A 146 11.49 -20.51 5.21
C VAL A 146 12.50 -19.97 6.21
N LEU A 147 13.18 -18.87 5.88
CA LEU A 147 14.16 -18.25 6.76
C LEU A 147 13.51 -17.66 8.02
N GLY A 148 12.39 -16.95 7.89
CA GLY A 148 11.72 -16.31 9.01
C GLY A 148 11.23 -17.34 10.03
N ILE A 149 10.54 -18.39 9.59
CA ILE A 149 10.09 -19.50 10.45
C ILE A 149 11.29 -20.25 11.04
N GLY A 150 12.32 -20.52 10.22
CA GLY A 150 13.55 -21.15 10.69
C GLY A 150 14.21 -20.34 11.81
N MET A 151 14.40 -19.03 11.62
CA MET A 151 15.01 -18.14 12.62
C MET A 151 14.17 -17.98 13.89
N ALA A 152 12.83 -18.06 13.79
CA ALA A 152 11.97 -18.06 14.98
C ALA A 152 12.26 -19.23 15.92
N ASN A 153 12.73 -20.37 15.39
CA ASN A 153 13.05 -21.59 16.15
C ASN A 153 14.52 -21.70 16.54
N LEU A 154 15.40 -20.82 16.07
CA LEU A 154 16.80 -20.82 16.45
C LEU A 154 17.00 -20.21 17.85
N LYS A 155 17.95 -20.78 18.64
CA LYS A 155 18.30 -20.27 19.97
C LYS A 155 19.11 -18.97 19.95
N GLY A 156 19.72 -18.62 18.81
CA GLY A 156 20.57 -17.44 18.68
C GLY A 156 19.98 -16.43 17.69
N ASP A 157 20.36 -15.15 17.82
CA ASP A 157 19.87 -14.05 17.00
C ASP A 157 20.87 -13.60 15.91
N SER A 158 21.98 -14.30 15.72
CA SER A 158 23.04 -13.87 14.80
C SER A 158 22.52 -13.68 13.36
N LEU A 159 21.79 -14.67 12.84
CA LEU A 159 21.22 -14.58 11.51
C LEU A 159 20.10 -13.53 11.44
N LEU A 160 19.23 -13.45 12.44
CA LEU A 160 18.19 -12.44 12.53
C LEU A 160 18.77 -11.02 12.54
N ASN A 161 19.89 -10.80 13.22
CA ASN A 161 20.56 -9.50 13.24
C ASN A 161 21.10 -9.11 11.86
N VAL A 162 21.63 -10.07 11.09
CA VAL A 162 22.03 -9.82 9.68
C VAL A 162 20.83 -9.35 8.85
N PHE A 163 19.68 -10.01 8.97
CA PHE A 163 18.47 -9.59 8.26
C PHE A 163 17.90 -8.27 8.76
N ARG A 164 18.01 -7.95 10.05
CA ARG A 164 17.68 -6.63 10.59
C ARG A 164 18.57 -5.53 10.01
N ASP A 165 19.85 -5.79 9.83
CA ASP A 165 20.76 -4.82 9.22
C ASP A 165 20.46 -4.65 7.73
N LEU A 166 20.16 -5.73 7.02
CA LEU A 166 19.66 -5.67 5.64
C LEU A 166 18.37 -4.85 5.55
N GLN A 167 17.42 -5.06 6.47
CA GLN A 167 16.18 -4.30 6.55
C GLN A 167 16.44 -2.80 6.77
N LYS A 168 17.42 -2.43 7.62
CA LYS A 168 17.83 -1.03 7.82
C LYS A 168 18.39 -0.42 6.53
N ILE A 169 19.23 -1.18 5.80
CA ILE A 169 19.80 -0.74 4.51
C ILE A 169 18.67 -0.50 3.50
N VAL A 170 17.77 -1.46 3.34
CA VAL A 170 16.63 -1.37 2.41
C VAL A 170 15.70 -0.21 2.81
N THR A 171 15.41 -0.04 4.11
CA THR A 171 14.65 1.12 4.61
C THR A 171 15.36 2.44 4.29
N GLY A 172 16.69 2.47 4.40
CA GLY A 172 17.50 3.62 4.02
C GLY A 172 17.37 3.97 2.53
N VAL A 173 17.39 2.98 1.65
CA VAL A 173 17.18 3.14 0.20
C VAL A 173 15.76 3.64 -0.07
N LEU A 174 14.73 3.02 0.53
CA LEU A 174 13.34 3.45 0.40
C LEU A 174 13.17 4.93 0.77
N SER A 175 13.66 5.32 1.95
CA SER A 175 13.41 6.64 2.52
C SER A 175 14.26 7.75 1.89
N ARG A 176 15.49 7.45 1.47
CA ARG A 176 16.44 8.47 0.96
C ARG A 176 16.51 8.55 -0.56
N ILE A 177 16.11 7.50 -1.27
CA ILE A 177 16.21 7.44 -2.73
C ILE A 177 14.83 7.28 -3.35
N ILE A 178 14.11 6.20 -3.03
CA ILE A 178 12.86 5.85 -3.71
C ILE A 178 11.80 6.91 -3.42
N ILE A 179 11.43 7.13 -2.16
CA ILE A 179 10.38 8.07 -1.78
C ILE A 179 10.62 9.50 -2.30
N PRO A 180 11.83 10.08 -2.21
CA PRO A 180 12.08 11.39 -2.79
C PRO A 180 11.97 11.47 -4.31
N LEU A 181 12.25 10.40 -5.05
CA LEU A 181 12.20 10.37 -6.52
C LEU A 181 10.83 10.03 -7.09
N ILE A 182 9.91 9.46 -6.28
CA ILE A 182 8.54 9.12 -6.73
C ILE A 182 7.80 10.32 -7.35
N PRO A 183 7.81 11.54 -6.80
CA PRO A 183 7.12 12.66 -7.43
C PRO A 183 7.63 12.98 -8.84
N ILE A 184 8.92 12.80 -9.10
CA ILE A 184 9.52 12.99 -10.43
C ILE A 184 9.11 11.85 -11.37
N HIS A 185 9.12 10.62 -10.88
CA HIS A 185 8.67 9.46 -11.62
C HIS A 185 7.18 9.59 -12.03
N ILE A 186 6.32 10.01 -11.11
CA ILE A 186 4.90 10.26 -11.38
C ILE A 186 4.73 11.43 -12.36
N ALA A 187 5.54 12.48 -12.25
CA ALA A 187 5.52 13.58 -13.23
C ALA A 187 5.86 13.08 -14.65
N GLY A 188 6.88 12.22 -14.79
CA GLY A 188 7.24 11.62 -16.08
C GLY A 188 6.12 10.73 -16.64
N LEU A 189 5.48 9.91 -15.80
CA LEU A 189 4.33 9.08 -16.17
C LEU A 189 3.17 9.94 -16.72
N PHE A 190 2.76 10.95 -15.96
CA PHE A 190 1.65 11.83 -16.37
C PHE A 190 1.98 12.72 -17.55
N ALA A 191 3.27 13.11 -17.72
CA ALA A 191 3.70 13.84 -18.91
C ALA A 191 3.55 12.98 -20.18
N ASN A 192 3.93 11.72 -20.11
CA ASN A 192 3.77 10.78 -21.22
C ASN A 192 2.29 10.56 -21.55
N ILE A 193 1.46 10.22 -20.54
CA ILE A 193 0.02 10.02 -20.68
C ILE A 193 -0.67 11.27 -21.30
N ALA A 194 -0.27 12.47 -20.87
CA ALA A 194 -0.83 13.72 -21.39
C ALA A 194 -0.39 14.01 -22.84
N ALA A 195 0.89 13.78 -23.16
CA ALA A 195 1.43 13.95 -24.50
C ALA A 195 0.77 12.99 -25.51
N GLU A 196 0.41 11.80 -25.08
CA GLU A 196 -0.32 10.78 -25.87
C GLU A 196 -1.82 11.05 -26.01
N GLY A 197 -2.36 12.11 -25.39
CA GLY A 197 -3.78 12.43 -25.44
C GLY A 197 -4.69 11.58 -24.57
N ARG A 198 -4.15 10.76 -23.67
CA ARG A 198 -4.89 9.82 -22.81
C ARG A 198 -5.28 10.38 -21.45
N LEU A 199 -4.92 11.63 -21.18
CA LEU A 199 -5.08 12.27 -19.89
C LEU A 199 -6.51 12.19 -19.35
N ALA A 200 -7.51 12.51 -20.18
CA ALA A 200 -8.91 12.57 -19.75
C ALA A 200 -9.42 11.21 -19.24
N ALA A 201 -9.10 10.12 -19.95
CA ALA A 201 -9.51 8.77 -19.57
C ALA A 201 -8.80 8.33 -18.28
N THR A 202 -7.49 8.58 -18.17
CA THR A 202 -6.70 8.22 -16.99
C THR A 202 -7.16 9.00 -15.75
N VAL A 203 -7.37 10.32 -15.86
CA VAL A 203 -7.86 11.15 -14.75
C VAL A 203 -9.25 10.72 -14.31
N LYS A 204 -10.15 10.42 -15.25
CA LYS A 204 -11.49 9.89 -14.93
C LYS A 204 -11.41 8.57 -14.17
N MET A 205 -10.56 7.64 -14.61
CA MET A 205 -10.33 6.36 -13.93
C MET A 205 -9.78 6.60 -12.51
N PHE A 206 -8.74 7.41 -12.37
CA PHE A 206 -8.14 7.72 -11.05
C PHE A 206 -9.15 8.39 -10.11
N ALA A 207 -9.91 9.39 -10.58
CA ALA A 207 -10.91 10.06 -9.77
C ALA A 207 -12.01 9.11 -9.30
N SER A 208 -12.47 8.22 -10.19
CA SER A 208 -13.47 7.20 -9.84
C SER A 208 -12.94 6.21 -8.81
N LEU A 209 -11.73 5.67 -9.02
CA LEU A 209 -11.10 4.75 -8.08
C LEU A 209 -10.85 5.43 -6.73
N TYR A 210 -10.31 6.64 -6.73
CA TYR A 210 -10.01 7.41 -5.54
C TYR A 210 -11.26 7.65 -4.68
N ALA A 211 -12.35 8.09 -5.31
CA ALA A 211 -13.62 8.32 -4.62
C ALA A 211 -14.17 7.04 -3.97
N ILE A 212 -14.16 5.92 -4.71
CA ILE A 212 -14.66 4.64 -4.20
C ILE A 212 -13.75 4.11 -3.09
N ILE A 213 -12.42 4.20 -3.23
CA ILE A 213 -11.46 3.76 -2.21
C ILE A 213 -11.72 4.49 -0.89
N ILE A 214 -11.83 5.83 -0.92
CA ILE A 214 -12.08 6.62 0.30
C ILE A 214 -13.42 6.25 0.94
N VAL A 215 -14.47 6.13 0.15
CA VAL A 215 -15.80 5.72 0.65
C VAL A 215 -15.72 4.33 1.30
N LEU A 216 -15.06 3.37 0.66
CA LEU A 216 -14.90 2.03 1.20
C LEU A 216 -14.07 2.02 2.47
N GLN A 217 -12.99 2.78 2.54
CA GLN A 217 -12.15 2.91 3.74
C GLN A 217 -12.96 3.47 4.92
N LEU A 218 -13.77 4.52 4.70
CA LEU A 218 -14.64 5.08 5.73
C LEU A 218 -15.73 4.10 6.18
N LEU A 219 -16.39 3.43 5.23
CA LEU A 219 -17.40 2.41 5.54
C LEU A 219 -16.77 1.22 6.28
N TYR A 220 -15.54 0.86 5.94
CA TYR A 220 -14.82 -0.21 6.61
C TYR A 220 -14.47 0.15 8.06
N ILE A 221 -14.00 1.36 8.34
CA ILE A 221 -13.81 1.86 9.71
C ILE A 221 -15.14 1.78 10.49
N LEU A 222 -16.24 2.28 9.91
CA LEU A 222 -17.55 2.20 10.53
C LEU A 222 -17.95 0.76 10.87
N SER A 223 -17.73 -0.18 9.95
CA SER A 223 -18.06 -1.60 10.17
C SER A 223 -17.19 -2.23 11.27
N GLN A 224 -15.90 -1.94 11.32
CA GLN A 224 -14.98 -2.45 12.35
C GLN A 224 -15.38 -1.95 13.75
N PHE A 225 -15.66 -0.64 13.90
CA PHE A 225 -16.14 -0.12 15.17
C PHE A 225 -17.55 -0.61 15.52
N GLY A 226 -18.42 -0.84 14.51
CA GLY A 226 -19.71 -1.50 14.69
C GLY A 226 -19.56 -2.88 15.30
N LEU A 227 -18.70 -3.71 14.74
CA LEU A 227 -18.38 -5.03 15.26
C LEU A 227 -17.78 -4.98 16.67
N ALA A 228 -16.78 -4.12 16.88
CA ALA A 228 -16.17 -3.93 18.18
C ALA A 228 -17.20 -3.47 19.24
N SER A 229 -18.14 -2.62 18.87
CA SER A 229 -19.20 -2.14 19.75
C SER A 229 -20.17 -3.26 20.17
N ILE A 230 -20.52 -4.14 19.24
CA ILE A 230 -21.36 -5.33 19.54
C ILE A 230 -20.62 -6.26 20.50
N VAL A 231 -19.35 -6.58 20.20
CA VAL A 231 -18.55 -7.52 21.01
C VAL A 231 -18.26 -6.96 22.40
N CYS A 232 -17.90 -5.68 22.49
CA CYS A 232 -17.48 -5.04 23.74
C CYS A 232 -18.65 -4.40 24.52
N ARG A 233 -19.84 -4.34 23.94
CA ARG A 233 -21.02 -3.63 24.51
C ARG A 233 -20.70 -2.17 24.83
N LYS A 234 -19.90 -1.51 23.99
CA LYS A 234 -19.52 -0.09 24.11
C LYS A 234 -20.27 0.75 23.08
N ASN A 235 -20.39 2.06 23.33
CA ASN A 235 -21.02 2.97 22.40
C ASN A 235 -20.13 3.17 21.17
N HIS A 236 -20.66 2.85 20.00
CA HIS A 236 -19.99 2.93 18.69
C HIS A 236 -19.39 4.31 18.40
N PHE A 237 -20.24 5.35 18.44
CA PHE A 237 -19.84 6.71 18.10
C PHE A 237 -18.85 7.30 19.10
N LYS A 238 -18.99 6.98 20.40
CA LYS A 238 -18.05 7.43 21.43
C LYS A 238 -16.66 6.80 21.20
N SER A 239 -16.59 5.50 20.94
CA SER A 239 -15.33 4.81 20.69
C SER A 239 -14.63 5.35 19.44
N MET A 240 -15.39 5.60 18.37
CA MET A 240 -14.87 6.16 17.13
C MET A 240 -14.41 7.62 17.30
N LYS A 241 -15.16 8.44 18.05
CA LYS A 241 -14.76 9.82 18.38
C LYS A 241 -13.44 9.85 19.16
N ASN A 242 -13.24 8.93 20.10
CA ASN A 242 -12.00 8.84 20.86
C ASN A 242 -10.82 8.39 19.98
N ALA A 243 -11.05 7.65 18.89
CA ALA A 243 -10.04 7.24 17.92
C ALA A 243 -9.71 8.32 16.86
N ALA A 244 -10.57 9.33 16.68
CA ALA A 244 -10.42 10.36 15.65
C ALA A 244 -9.07 11.10 15.67
N PRO A 245 -8.44 11.44 16.83
CA PRO A 245 -7.12 12.06 16.84
C PRO A 245 -6.05 11.21 16.14
N ALA A 246 -6.11 9.88 16.27
CA ALA A 246 -5.19 8.97 15.61
C ALA A 246 -5.42 8.98 14.09
N TYR A 247 -6.68 9.00 13.62
CA TYR A 247 -7.02 9.13 12.19
C TYR A 247 -6.40 10.38 11.57
N PHE A 248 -6.62 11.56 12.17
CA PHE A 248 -6.10 12.82 11.61
C PHE A 248 -4.57 12.92 11.69
N THR A 249 -3.96 12.34 12.71
CA THR A 249 -2.49 12.29 12.82
C THR A 249 -1.90 11.40 11.74
N ALA A 250 -2.47 10.22 11.52
CA ALA A 250 -2.06 9.29 10.48
C ALA A 250 -2.25 9.88 9.07
N LEU A 251 -3.39 10.57 8.85
CA LEU A 251 -3.67 11.30 7.61
C LEU A 251 -2.58 12.32 7.27
N GLY A 252 -2.08 13.02 8.28
CA GLY A 252 -1.03 14.04 8.10
C GLY A 252 0.38 13.49 8.00
N THR A 253 0.68 12.38 8.70
CA THR A 253 2.04 11.82 8.79
C THR A 253 2.33 10.77 7.73
N GLN A 254 1.30 10.09 7.20
CA GLN A 254 1.42 8.91 6.32
C GLN A 254 2.27 7.80 6.95
N SER A 255 2.29 7.72 8.27
CA SER A 255 3.13 6.76 9.00
C SER A 255 2.40 6.25 10.23
N SER A 256 2.06 4.95 10.22
CA SER A 256 1.48 4.28 11.39
C SER A 256 2.41 4.35 12.59
N ALA A 257 3.72 4.12 12.37
CA ALA A 257 4.72 4.15 13.43
C ALA A 257 4.81 5.52 14.13
N SER A 258 4.78 6.62 13.37
CA SER A 258 4.79 7.98 13.93
C SER A 258 3.50 8.33 14.69
N THR A 259 2.42 7.61 14.44
CA THR A 259 1.11 7.83 15.05
C THR A 259 0.93 7.05 16.36
N ILE A 260 1.77 6.05 16.65
CA ILE A 260 1.65 5.18 17.84
C ILE A 260 1.40 5.96 19.14
N PRO A 261 2.13 7.04 19.48
CA PRO A 261 1.89 7.74 20.75
C PRO A 261 0.49 8.33 20.87
N ILE A 262 -0.08 8.85 19.78
CA ILE A 262 -1.43 9.39 19.76
C ILE A 262 -2.45 8.24 19.77
N ALA A 263 -2.19 7.15 19.05
CA ALA A 263 -3.03 5.96 19.02
C ALA A 263 -3.13 5.30 20.39
N LEU A 264 -2.05 5.25 21.19
CA LEU A 264 -2.08 4.79 22.58
C LEU A 264 -2.99 5.66 23.45
N ASN A 265 -2.87 6.98 23.36
CA ASN A 265 -3.77 7.88 24.07
C ASN A 265 -5.25 7.67 23.68
N CYS A 266 -5.54 7.41 22.42
CA CYS A 266 -6.88 7.06 21.95
C CYS A 266 -7.38 5.75 22.57
N ALA A 267 -6.50 4.74 22.68
CA ALA A 267 -6.83 3.45 23.31
C ALA A 267 -7.15 3.62 24.80
N TYR A 268 -6.36 4.40 25.54
CA TYR A 268 -6.63 4.71 26.95
C TYR A 268 -7.94 5.47 27.13
N ASN A 269 -8.24 6.44 26.25
CA ASN A 269 -9.51 7.16 26.25
C ASN A 269 -10.74 6.25 25.96
N ASN A 270 -10.49 5.12 25.28
CA ASN A 270 -11.47 4.06 25.05
C ASN A 270 -11.56 3.06 26.21
N ASN A 271 -10.88 3.30 27.34
CA ASN A 271 -10.79 2.42 28.51
C ASN A 271 -10.33 1.01 28.15
N ILE A 272 -9.32 0.91 27.29
CA ILE A 272 -8.56 -0.32 27.04
C ILE A 272 -7.52 -0.44 28.16
N ASN A 273 -7.31 -1.65 28.68
CA ASN A 273 -6.26 -1.91 29.67
C ASN A 273 -4.90 -1.47 29.12
N SER A 274 -4.07 -0.82 29.94
CA SER A 274 -2.76 -0.30 29.54
C SER A 274 -1.87 -1.40 28.96
N ASP A 275 -1.79 -2.55 29.63
CA ASP A 275 -0.93 -3.66 29.19
C ASP A 275 -1.35 -4.20 27.82
N VAL A 276 -2.67 -4.24 27.56
CA VAL A 276 -3.22 -4.62 26.25
C VAL A 276 -2.95 -3.54 25.22
N ALA A 277 -3.21 -2.27 25.53
CA ALA A 277 -3.00 -1.15 24.62
C ALA A 277 -1.52 -1.05 24.20
N ASP A 278 -0.61 -1.09 25.18
CA ASP A 278 0.85 -0.98 24.96
C ASP A 278 1.43 -2.13 24.13
N PHE A 279 0.75 -3.27 24.10
CA PHE A 279 1.11 -4.39 23.27
C PHE A 279 0.43 -4.36 21.90
N VAL A 280 -0.91 -4.22 21.87
CA VAL A 280 -1.72 -4.39 20.65
C VAL A 280 -1.55 -3.21 19.67
N VAL A 281 -1.54 -1.96 20.17
CA VAL A 281 -1.50 -0.78 19.29
C VAL A 281 -0.18 -0.70 18.51
N PRO A 282 1.02 -0.83 19.13
CA PRO A 282 2.26 -0.86 18.36
C PRO A 282 2.40 -2.08 17.44
N LEU A 283 1.86 -3.23 17.84
CA LEU A 283 1.86 -4.42 17.01
C LEU A 283 0.99 -4.22 15.76
N CYS A 284 -0.26 -3.80 15.93
CA CYS A 284 -1.20 -3.57 14.83
C CYS A 284 -0.69 -2.50 13.85
N ALA A 285 -0.01 -1.46 14.33
CA ALA A 285 0.60 -0.44 13.48
C ALA A 285 1.59 -1.00 12.43
N THR A 286 2.02 -2.25 12.59
CA THR A 286 2.91 -2.94 11.65
C THR A 286 2.26 -4.11 10.92
N ILE A 287 1.17 -4.69 11.44
CA ILE A 287 0.59 -5.91 10.88
C ILE A 287 -0.84 -5.73 10.33
N ASN A 288 -1.46 -4.57 10.52
CA ASN A 288 -2.85 -4.33 10.11
C ASN A 288 -2.92 -3.21 9.06
N LEU A 289 -2.93 -3.57 7.78
CA LEU A 289 -2.93 -2.64 6.65
C LEU A 289 -4.20 -2.78 5.79
N ASN A 290 -5.35 -2.66 6.41
CA ASN A 290 -6.66 -2.81 5.75
C ASN A 290 -6.92 -1.73 4.69
N GLY A 291 -6.52 -0.48 4.97
CA GLY A 291 -6.67 0.64 4.05
C GLY A 291 -5.83 0.47 2.79
N ASP A 292 -4.60 -0.04 2.94
CA ASP A 292 -3.75 -0.41 1.81
C ASP A 292 -4.36 -1.55 0.99
N THR A 293 -4.87 -2.57 1.67
CA THR A 293 -5.53 -3.73 1.03
C THR A 293 -6.73 -3.28 0.19
N ILE A 294 -7.58 -2.39 0.71
CA ILE A 294 -8.71 -1.83 -0.05
C ILE A 294 -8.22 -1.11 -1.29
N CYS A 295 -7.19 -0.28 -1.16
CA CYS A 295 -6.61 0.45 -2.30
C CYS A 295 -6.01 -0.49 -3.34
N LEU A 296 -5.20 -1.44 -2.90
CA LEU A 296 -4.48 -2.35 -3.81
C LEU A 296 -5.43 -3.29 -4.54
N VAL A 297 -6.47 -3.80 -3.87
CA VAL A 297 -7.47 -4.66 -4.52
C VAL A 297 -8.30 -3.87 -5.51
N LEU A 298 -8.91 -2.74 -5.09
CA LEU A 298 -9.78 -1.95 -5.97
C LEU A 298 -9.00 -1.29 -7.11
N GLY A 299 -7.82 -0.76 -6.81
CA GLY A 299 -6.93 -0.15 -7.80
C GLY A 299 -6.47 -1.16 -8.84
N SER A 300 -6.08 -2.36 -8.42
CA SER A 300 -5.71 -3.44 -9.34
C SER A 300 -6.88 -3.83 -10.24
N MET A 301 -8.08 -4.00 -9.68
CA MET A 301 -9.29 -4.28 -10.48
C MET A 301 -9.56 -3.19 -11.51
N GLY A 302 -9.47 -1.92 -11.11
CA GLY A 302 -9.75 -0.79 -12.00
C GLY A 302 -8.72 -0.66 -13.12
N ILE A 303 -7.44 -0.85 -12.82
CA ILE A 303 -6.37 -0.83 -13.82
C ILE A 303 -6.51 -2.02 -14.78
N MET A 304 -6.83 -3.22 -14.29
CA MET A 304 -7.09 -4.39 -15.14
C MET A 304 -8.25 -4.13 -16.09
N LEU A 305 -9.39 -3.60 -15.61
CA LEU A 305 -10.54 -3.26 -16.44
C LEU A 305 -10.18 -2.22 -17.50
N ALA A 306 -9.44 -1.18 -17.13
CA ALA A 306 -8.96 -0.16 -18.07
C ALA A 306 -8.03 -0.75 -19.15
N SER A 307 -7.28 -1.80 -18.81
CA SER A 307 -6.42 -2.55 -19.73
C SER A 307 -7.15 -3.63 -20.54
N GLY A 308 -8.49 -3.71 -20.45
CA GLY A 308 -9.25 -4.76 -21.10
C GLY A 308 -9.17 -6.14 -20.46
N MET A 309 -8.53 -6.25 -19.30
CA MET A 309 -8.45 -7.51 -18.53
C MET A 309 -9.69 -7.70 -17.67
N ASN A 310 -10.10 -8.95 -17.45
CA ASN A 310 -11.26 -9.26 -16.60
C ASN A 310 -10.79 -9.73 -15.20
N PRO A 311 -10.99 -8.95 -14.13
CA PRO A 311 -10.68 -9.38 -12.77
C PRO A 311 -11.66 -10.49 -12.33
N THR A 312 -11.17 -11.72 -12.15
CA THR A 312 -11.96 -12.87 -11.75
C THR A 312 -11.80 -13.21 -10.26
N PHE A 313 -12.82 -13.83 -9.67
CA PHE A 313 -12.75 -14.30 -8.28
C PHE A 313 -11.63 -15.33 -8.08
N ALA A 314 -11.40 -16.20 -9.07
CA ALA A 314 -10.34 -17.20 -9.02
C ALA A 314 -8.93 -16.58 -8.97
N MET A 315 -8.71 -15.42 -9.60
CA MET A 315 -7.44 -14.69 -9.54
C MET A 315 -7.29 -13.92 -8.22
N PHE A 316 -8.36 -13.23 -7.79
CA PHE A 316 -8.29 -12.34 -6.64
C PHE A 316 -8.34 -13.06 -5.30
N THR A 317 -8.96 -14.23 -5.20
CA THR A 317 -9.00 -14.99 -3.95
C THR A 317 -7.60 -15.35 -3.45
N PRO A 318 -6.76 -16.10 -4.20
CA PRO A 318 -5.40 -16.38 -3.75
C PRO A 318 -4.56 -15.11 -3.59
N PHE A 319 -4.74 -14.10 -4.45
CA PHE A 319 -4.07 -12.82 -4.33
C PHE A 319 -4.37 -12.13 -2.99
N VAL A 320 -5.64 -12.04 -2.58
CA VAL A 320 -6.04 -11.39 -1.31
C VAL A 320 -5.47 -12.13 -0.10
N PHE A 321 -5.46 -13.45 -0.10
CA PHE A 321 -4.85 -14.24 0.98
C PHE A 321 -3.34 -13.98 1.08
N MET A 322 -2.63 -13.99 -0.05
CA MET A 322 -1.19 -13.71 -0.08
C MET A 322 -0.89 -12.25 0.24
N LEU A 323 -1.74 -11.32 -0.22
CA LEU A 323 -1.64 -9.91 0.13
C LEU A 323 -1.76 -9.72 1.65
N GLY A 324 -2.73 -10.39 2.30
CA GLY A 324 -2.88 -10.35 3.75
C GLY A 324 -1.61 -10.78 4.49
N VAL A 325 -0.97 -11.85 4.03
CA VAL A 325 0.32 -12.30 4.59
C VAL A 325 1.42 -11.25 4.38
N THR A 326 1.49 -10.67 3.19
CA THR A 326 2.49 -9.65 2.86
C THR A 326 2.27 -8.37 3.68
N MET A 327 1.03 -7.98 3.91
CA MET A 327 0.67 -6.80 4.70
C MET A 327 1.06 -6.93 6.17
N VAL A 328 1.05 -8.15 6.73
CA VAL A 328 1.53 -8.42 8.10
C VAL A 328 3.03 -8.11 8.27
N ALA A 329 3.80 -8.12 7.19
CA ALA A 329 5.25 -7.87 7.22
C ALA A 329 5.67 -6.60 6.44
N ALA A 330 4.71 -5.81 5.97
CA ALA A 330 5.02 -4.60 5.22
C ALA A 330 5.60 -3.50 6.11
N PRO A 331 6.55 -2.68 5.60
CA PRO A 331 7.11 -1.59 6.39
C PRO A 331 6.08 -0.49 6.64
N GLY A 332 6.00 0.00 7.88
CA GLY A 332 5.13 1.12 8.30
C GLY A 332 5.65 2.51 7.86
N VAL A 333 6.14 2.63 6.62
CA VAL A 333 6.62 3.88 6.00
C VAL A 333 5.74 4.23 4.80
N PRO A 334 5.70 5.50 4.37
CA PRO A 334 4.91 5.90 3.20
C PRO A 334 5.19 5.01 1.98
N GLY A 335 4.12 4.48 1.36
CA GLY A 335 4.22 3.57 0.22
C GLY A 335 4.69 2.15 0.54
N GLY A 336 4.93 1.81 1.81
CA GLY A 336 5.40 0.48 2.21
C GLY A 336 4.46 -0.64 1.78
N GLY A 337 3.15 -0.41 1.85
CA GLY A 337 2.12 -1.35 1.41
C GLY A 337 2.26 -1.71 -0.07
N VAL A 338 2.26 -0.73 -0.97
CA VAL A 338 2.36 -1.00 -2.42
C VAL A 338 3.72 -1.60 -2.79
N MET A 339 4.81 -1.12 -2.20
CA MET A 339 6.15 -1.64 -2.49
C MET A 339 6.27 -3.12 -2.10
N SER A 340 5.68 -3.53 -0.99
CA SER A 340 5.64 -4.94 -0.57
C SER A 340 4.72 -5.80 -1.44
N ALA A 341 3.59 -5.23 -1.92
CA ALA A 341 2.59 -5.94 -2.71
C ALA A 341 2.93 -6.00 -4.21
N LEU A 342 3.81 -5.12 -4.71
CA LEU A 342 4.03 -4.93 -6.15
C LEU A 342 4.44 -6.23 -6.85
N GLY A 343 5.27 -7.02 -6.19
CA GLY A 343 5.66 -8.30 -6.71
C GLY A 343 4.54 -9.34 -6.80
N LEU A 344 3.59 -9.35 -5.83
CA LEU A 344 2.40 -10.20 -5.91
C LEU A 344 1.47 -9.72 -7.03
N ILE A 345 1.26 -8.41 -7.14
CA ILE A 345 0.46 -7.80 -8.21
C ILE A 345 1.00 -8.20 -9.58
N THR A 346 2.33 -8.13 -9.76
CA THR A 346 2.98 -8.53 -11.01
C THR A 346 2.82 -10.02 -11.29
N SER A 347 3.16 -10.87 -10.32
CA SER A 347 3.24 -12.32 -10.54
C SER A 347 1.87 -13.00 -10.55
N MET A 348 0.89 -12.54 -9.77
CA MET A 348 -0.42 -13.19 -9.64
C MET A 348 -1.50 -12.54 -10.50
N LEU A 349 -1.42 -11.22 -10.75
CA LEU A 349 -2.41 -10.49 -11.55
C LEU A 349 -1.92 -10.14 -12.96
N GLY A 350 -0.65 -10.41 -13.27
CA GLY A 350 -0.08 -10.21 -14.60
C GLY A 350 0.16 -8.74 -14.96
N PHE A 351 0.48 -7.89 -13.99
CA PHE A 351 0.71 -6.46 -14.23
C PHE A 351 1.97 -6.23 -15.06
N THR A 352 1.81 -5.50 -16.16
CA THR A 352 2.91 -4.96 -16.97
C THR A 352 3.54 -3.73 -16.27
N ASP A 353 4.72 -3.30 -16.72
CA ASP A 353 5.40 -2.13 -16.15
C ASP A 353 4.53 -0.86 -16.15
N PRO A 354 3.79 -0.51 -17.22
CA PRO A 354 2.86 0.63 -17.18
C PRO A 354 1.76 0.47 -16.12
N MET A 355 1.19 -0.72 -15.96
CA MET A 355 0.17 -1.00 -14.95
C MET A 355 0.74 -0.86 -13.52
N GLN A 356 1.99 -1.32 -13.30
CA GLN A 356 2.70 -1.16 -12.04
C GLN A 356 2.90 0.33 -11.71
N GLN A 357 3.27 1.15 -12.68
CA GLN A 357 3.43 2.59 -12.50
C GLN A 357 2.11 3.26 -12.09
N LEU A 358 0.99 2.85 -12.70
CA LEU A 358 -0.33 3.36 -12.36
C LEU A 358 -0.76 2.98 -10.93
N ILE A 359 -0.56 1.72 -10.51
CA ILE A 359 -0.93 1.32 -9.13
C ILE A 359 -0.04 1.98 -8.09
N ILE A 360 1.24 2.20 -8.38
CA ILE A 360 2.16 2.97 -7.54
C ILE A 360 1.64 4.41 -7.39
N ALA A 361 1.35 5.08 -8.51
CA ALA A 361 0.84 6.46 -8.50
C ALA A 361 -0.49 6.58 -7.73
N LEU A 362 -1.42 5.66 -7.97
CA LEU A 362 -2.71 5.62 -7.27
C LEU A 362 -2.50 5.44 -5.76
N HIS A 363 -1.72 4.45 -5.36
CA HIS A 363 -1.49 4.13 -3.96
C HIS A 363 -0.83 5.30 -3.21
N PHE A 364 0.28 5.83 -3.73
CA PHE A 364 0.96 6.94 -3.08
C PHE A 364 0.08 8.20 -2.96
N SER A 365 -0.82 8.44 -3.91
CA SER A 365 -1.72 9.59 -3.86
C SER A 365 -2.77 9.47 -2.75
N GLN A 366 -3.19 8.26 -2.39
CA GLN A 366 -4.21 8.00 -1.37
C GLN A 366 -3.63 7.44 -0.05
N ASP A 367 -2.33 7.21 0.05
CA ASP A 367 -1.66 6.56 1.19
C ASP A 367 -1.97 7.24 2.55
N SER A 368 -2.20 8.54 2.55
CA SER A 368 -2.70 9.27 3.73
C SER A 368 -3.99 8.68 4.30
N PHE A 369 -4.95 8.38 3.42
CA PHE A 369 -6.25 7.83 3.82
C PHE A 369 -6.14 6.35 4.18
N GLY A 370 -5.30 5.60 3.45
CA GLY A 370 -4.97 4.21 3.75
C GLY A 370 -4.38 4.07 5.16
N THR A 371 -3.34 4.84 5.45
CA THR A 371 -2.68 4.85 6.76
C THR A 371 -3.64 5.27 7.89
N ALA A 372 -4.49 6.29 7.64
CA ALA A 372 -5.49 6.71 8.61
C ALA A 372 -6.52 5.59 8.90
N THR A 373 -6.89 4.82 7.87
CA THR A 373 -7.78 3.66 8.00
C THR A 373 -7.12 2.54 8.80
N ASN A 374 -5.84 2.24 8.54
CA ASN A 374 -5.08 1.23 9.28
C ASN A 374 -5.07 1.55 10.77
N VAL A 375 -4.53 2.72 11.14
CA VAL A 375 -4.36 3.12 12.53
C VAL A 375 -5.69 3.23 13.28
N THR A 376 -6.76 3.62 12.59
CA THR A 376 -8.09 3.68 13.21
C THR A 376 -8.67 2.28 13.40
N GLY A 377 -8.45 1.38 12.46
CA GLY A 377 -8.81 -0.04 12.58
C GLY A 377 -8.09 -0.74 13.74
N ASP A 378 -6.82 -0.36 14.01
CA ASP A 378 -6.05 -0.86 15.16
C ASP A 378 -6.78 -0.65 16.49
N GLN A 379 -7.48 0.49 16.64
CA GLN A 379 -8.27 0.80 17.83
C GLN A 379 -9.45 -0.15 18.00
N ALA A 380 -10.11 -0.55 16.90
CA ALA A 380 -11.22 -1.51 16.95
C ALA A 380 -10.71 -2.92 17.31
N ILE A 381 -9.55 -3.33 16.77
CA ILE A 381 -8.90 -4.59 17.14
C ILE A 381 -8.52 -4.57 18.62
N ALA A 382 -7.90 -3.50 19.10
CA ALA A 382 -7.47 -3.37 20.49
C ALA A 382 -8.66 -3.45 21.47
N LEU A 383 -9.82 -2.87 21.12
CA LEU A 383 -11.06 -3.02 21.89
C LEU A 383 -11.51 -4.47 22.02
N ILE A 384 -11.49 -5.22 20.90
CA ILE A 384 -11.92 -6.63 20.88
C ILE A 384 -10.94 -7.50 21.69
N VAL A 385 -9.64 -7.28 21.50
CA VAL A 385 -8.57 -8.01 22.22
C VAL A 385 -8.69 -7.78 23.73
N ASP A 386 -8.85 -6.53 24.19
CA ASP A 386 -9.04 -6.18 25.59
C ASP A 386 -10.27 -6.89 26.21
N LYS A 387 -11.38 -6.93 25.46
CA LYS A 387 -12.58 -7.62 25.94
C LYS A 387 -12.37 -9.12 26.11
N VAL A 388 -11.68 -9.74 25.15
CA VAL A 388 -11.41 -11.20 25.18
C VAL A 388 -10.41 -11.55 26.28
N ASP A 389 -9.40 -10.69 26.51
CA ASP A 389 -8.39 -10.87 27.55
C ASP A 389 -9.00 -10.79 28.95
N ARG A 390 -9.79 -9.75 29.24
CA ARG A 390 -10.54 -9.60 30.51
C ARG A 390 -11.45 -10.78 30.79
N SER A 391 -12.22 -11.23 29.78
CA SER A 391 -13.14 -12.37 29.92
C SER A 391 -12.41 -13.70 30.21
N ALA A 392 -11.14 -13.80 29.91
CA ALA A 392 -10.31 -14.95 30.21
C ALA A 392 -9.66 -14.89 31.59
N SER A 393 -9.37 -13.66 32.08
CA SER A 393 -8.80 -13.46 33.40
C SER A 393 -9.86 -13.58 34.52
N GLU A 394 -11.15 -13.49 34.18
CA GLU A 394 -12.28 -13.68 35.10
C GLU A 394 -12.72 -15.17 35.24
N LYS A 395 -12.17 -16.07 34.46
CA LYS A 395 -12.38 -17.54 34.53
C LYS A 395 -11.23 -18.25 35.20
#